data_87277b734778294d9278f88250f06c6c
#
_entry.id   87277b734778294d9278f88250f06c6c
#
_cell.length_a   1.000
_cell.length_b   1.000
_cell.length_c   1.000
_cell.angle_alpha   90.00
_cell.angle_beta   90.00
_cell.angle_gamma   90.00
#
_symmetry.space_group_name_H-M   'P 1'
#
loop_
_entity.id
_entity.type
_entity.pdbx_description
1 polymer ?
#
loop_
_entity_poly.entity_id
_entity_poly.type
_entity_poly.pdbx_seq_one_letter_code
_entity_poly.pdbx_strand_id
1 'polypeptide(L)'
;DEKEPQKNENASENLSFPVSGNTATPTQSSPAYTPRPVNDPIVNEVLQVYENGLDSINMPGYDFYEFYQAIYSIGDSNEQTYKMAYQMAKTLDKTITSQKLMNDAEFYISKINEVYSQYVTQGQQKLNALQEKKSGEKIKLTGEIDQAAMRVAHLRSELQQLESEITQKRNVLAKIDEGFYPQEKAIREKLNANDMARKTSIDKLNMIKDGIMRFVKG
;
A
#
# COMPACT_ATOMS: atom_id res chain seq x y z
N ASP A 1 11.38 14.17 -9.51
CA ASP A 1 10.41 14.49 -8.43
C ASP A 1 10.48 13.39 -7.39
N GLU A 2 11.36 13.59 -6.40
CA GLU A 2 11.50 12.79 -5.20
C GLU A 2 10.29 13.07 -4.29
N LYS A 3 9.45 12.06 -4.04
CA LYS A 3 8.46 12.07 -2.98
C LYS A 3 9.13 11.68 -1.67
N GLU A 4 9.23 12.64 -0.75
CA GLU A 4 9.59 12.44 0.65
C GLU A 4 8.69 11.38 1.31
N PRO A 5 9.23 10.55 2.24
CA PRO A 5 8.43 9.59 2.99
C PRO A 5 7.56 10.34 4.00
N GLN A 6 6.25 10.13 3.93
CA GLN A 6 5.28 10.62 4.90
C GLN A 6 5.64 10.11 6.29
N LYS A 7 5.89 11.07 7.16
CA LYS A 7 6.06 10.93 8.59
C LYS A 7 4.80 10.31 9.19
N ASN A 8 4.91 9.11 9.72
CA ASN A 8 3.86 8.46 10.49
C ASN A 8 3.65 9.30 11.77
N GLU A 9 2.66 10.16 11.78
CA GLU A 9 2.13 10.74 13.01
C GLU A 9 1.35 9.62 13.72
N ASN A 10 2.02 8.97 14.67
CA ASN A 10 1.35 8.25 15.74
C ASN A 10 0.53 9.28 16.53
N ALA A 11 -0.72 9.43 16.14
CA ALA A 11 -1.72 10.07 16.97
C ALA A 11 -1.79 9.25 18.28
N SER A 12 -1.18 9.77 19.34
CA SER A 12 -1.49 9.37 20.71
C SER A 12 -2.96 9.74 20.93
N GLU A 13 -3.88 8.84 20.55
CA GLU A 13 -5.27 8.97 20.91
C GLU A 13 -5.32 8.96 22.45
N ASN A 14 -5.73 10.07 23.01
CA ASN A 14 -5.96 10.24 24.45
C ASN A 14 -6.89 9.12 24.93
N LEU A 15 -6.30 8.11 25.55
CA LEU A 15 -7.00 7.04 26.24
C LEU A 15 -7.55 7.63 27.54
N SER A 16 -8.77 8.15 27.49
CA SER A 16 -9.46 8.65 28.68
C SER A 16 -10.39 7.57 29.25
N PHE A 17 -10.45 7.49 30.59
CA PHE A 17 -11.46 6.69 31.28
C PHE A 17 -12.84 7.20 30.90
N PRO A 18 -13.79 6.33 30.49
CA PRO A 18 -15.14 6.77 30.18
C PRO A 18 -15.90 7.12 31.46
N VAL A 19 -16.35 8.36 31.53
CA VAL A 19 -17.27 8.80 32.57
C VAL A 19 -18.66 8.31 32.16
N SER A 20 -19.12 7.26 32.84
CA SER A 20 -20.51 6.75 32.95
C SER A 20 -21.29 6.48 31.64
N GLY A 21 -21.54 5.22 31.35
CA GLY A 21 -22.55 4.74 30.38
C GLY A 21 -22.68 3.23 30.46
N ASN A 22 -23.80 2.75 30.99
CA ASN A 22 -24.18 1.33 31.08
C ASN A 22 -24.17 0.63 29.74
N THR A 23 -23.37 -0.44 29.55
CA THR A 23 -23.63 -1.42 28.50
C THR A 23 -23.12 -2.82 28.84
N ALA A 24 -23.88 -3.81 28.41
CA ALA A 24 -23.77 -5.23 28.72
C ALA A 24 -22.50 -5.89 28.15
N THR A 25 -21.99 -6.87 28.89
CA THR A 25 -20.76 -7.65 28.64
C THR A 25 -20.97 -8.70 27.53
N PRO A 26 -20.15 -8.77 26.49
CA PRO A 26 -20.01 -9.97 25.65
C PRO A 26 -18.82 -10.81 26.13
N THR A 27 -19.09 -12.08 26.43
CA THR A 27 -18.06 -13.07 26.75
C THR A 27 -17.30 -13.47 25.48
N GLN A 28 -16.08 -12.98 25.32
CA GLN A 28 -15.19 -13.42 24.23
C GLN A 28 -13.92 -14.06 24.82
N SER A 29 -13.50 -15.17 24.21
CA SER A 29 -12.27 -15.88 24.54
C SER A 29 -11.07 -14.97 24.27
N SER A 30 -10.30 -14.66 25.32
CA SER A 30 -9.07 -13.87 25.26
C SER A 30 -8.04 -14.53 24.36
N PRO A 31 -7.32 -13.76 23.50
CA PRO A 31 -6.14 -14.25 22.80
C PRO A 31 -5.09 -14.71 23.82
N ALA A 32 -4.34 -15.77 23.50
CA ALA A 32 -3.29 -16.31 24.34
C ALA A 32 -2.28 -15.22 24.70
N TYR A 33 -2.29 -14.79 25.96
CA TYR A 33 -1.42 -13.74 26.49
C TYR A 33 -0.09 -14.38 26.89
N THR A 34 0.99 -13.96 26.26
CA THR A 34 2.35 -14.20 26.77
C THR A 34 2.66 -13.12 27.81
N PRO A 35 2.91 -13.50 29.09
CA PRO A 35 3.20 -12.51 30.13
C PRO A 35 4.46 -11.70 29.76
N ARG A 36 4.32 -10.38 29.68
CA ARG A 36 5.45 -9.47 29.54
C ARG A 36 6.07 -9.20 30.92
N PRO A 37 7.39 -9.00 31.02
CA PRO A 37 8.02 -8.61 32.28
C PRO A 37 7.47 -7.25 32.75
N VAL A 38 7.33 -7.08 34.06
CA VAL A 38 6.78 -5.88 34.69
C VAL A 38 7.53 -4.58 34.33
N ASN A 39 8.76 -4.69 33.83
CA ASN A 39 9.58 -3.55 33.38
C ASN A 39 9.44 -3.25 31.88
N ASP A 40 8.45 -3.82 31.20
CA ASP A 40 8.16 -3.47 29.79
C ASP A 40 7.61 -2.03 29.74
N PRO A 41 8.18 -1.13 28.93
CA PRO A 41 7.72 0.26 28.80
C PRO A 41 6.24 0.37 28.46
N ILE A 42 5.72 -0.55 27.63
CA ILE A 42 4.30 -0.58 27.23
C ILE A 42 3.41 -0.94 28.43
N VAL A 43 3.85 -1.89 29.27
CA VAL A 43 3.11 -2.24 30.50
C VAL A 43 3.05 -1.04 31.43
N ASN A 44 4.17 -0.33 31.61
CA ASN A 44 4.22 0.86 32.47
C ASN A 44 3.33 1.99 31.94
N GLU A 45 3.32 2.22 30.62
CA GLU A 45 2.42 3.19 29.98
C GLU A 45 0.94 2.85 30.26
N VAL A 46 0.57 1.59 30.10
CA VAL A 46 -0.80 1.13 30.37
C VAL A 46 -1.15 1.23 31.85
N LEU A 47 -0.23 0.86 32.76
CA LEU A 47 -0.44 1.02 34.21
C LEU A 47 -0.67 2.49 34.58
N GLN A 48 0.08 3.41 34.01
CA GLN A 48 -0.12 4.84 34.26
C GLN A 48 -1.49 5.33 33.77
N VAL A 49 -2.01 4.79 32.69
CA VAL A 49 -3.39 5.08 32.23
C VAL A 49 -4.42 4.62 33.27
N TYR A 50 -4.25 3.43 33.83
CA TYR A 50 -5.14 2.94 34.91
C TYR A 50 -5.03 3.77 36.19
N GLU A 51 -3.82 4.14 36.61
CA GLU A 51 -3.61 4.99 37.81
C GLU A 51 -4.25 6.36 37.64
N ASN A 52 -4.02 7.03 36.51
CA ASN A 52 -4.67 8.31 36.20
C ASN A 52 -6.20 8.17 36.12
N GLY A 53 -6.68 7.02 35.63
CA GLY A 53 -8.09 6.71 35.56
C GLY A 53 -8.72 6.55 36.93
N LEU A 54 -8.07 5.85 37.89
CA LEU A 54 -8.53 5.71 39.25
C LEU A 54 -8.66 7.07 39.93
N ASP A 55 -7.67 7.96 39.75
CA ASP A 55 -7.71 9.33 40.26
C ASP A 55 -8.92 10.12 39.74
N SER A 56 -9.22 9.95 38.43
CA SER A 56 -10.33 10.65 37.76
C SER A 56 -11.73 10.22 38.22
N ILE A 57 -11.88 9.02 38.78
CA ILE A 57 -13.14 8.48 39.30
C ILE A 57 -13.21 8.47 40.81
N ASN A 58 -12.23 9.11 41.46
CA ASN A 58 -12.19 9.22 42.91
C ASN A 58 -13.48 9.87 43.44
N MET A 59 -14.12 9.21 44.42
CA MET A 59 -15.37 9.68 45.00
C MET A 59 -15.11 10.79 46.04
N PRO A 60 -16.05 11.73 46.23
CA PRO A 60 -15.89 12.77 47.24
C PRO A 60 -15.81 12.21 48.65
N GLY A 61 -14.80 12.63 49.42
CA GLY A 61 -14.64 12.23 50.80
C GLY A 61 -13.55 11.18 50.98
N TYR A 62 -13.59 10.44 52.11
CA TYR A 62 -12.66 9.34 52.38
C TYR A 62 -13.31 8.03 51.97
N ASP A 63 -12.72 7.35 50.95
CA ASP A 63 -13.19 6.06 50.50
C ASP A 63 -12.05 5.04 50.35
N PHE A 64 -12.24 4.03 49.54
CA PHE A 64 -11.21 3.03 49.28
C PHE A 64 -9.98 3.62 48.56
N TYR A 65 -10.11 4.66 47.74
CA TYR A 65 -8.99 5.22 46.99
C TYR A 65 -7.98 5.89 47.93
N GLU A 66 -8.42 6.73 48.90
CA GLU A 66 -7.54 7.33 49.92
C GLU A 66 -6.93 6.23 50.79
N PHE A 67 -7.69 5.20 51.13
CA PHE A 67 -7.19 4.08 51.93
C PHE A 67 -6.10 3.31 51.17
N TYR A 68 -6.30 3.05 49.89
CA TYR A 68 -5.31 2.43 48.97
C TYR A 68 -4.05 3.29 48.89
N GLN A 69 -4.19 4.60 48.65
CA GLN A 69 -3.07 5.53 48.56
C GLN A 69 -2.26 5.58 49.87
N ALA A 70 -2.94 5.54 51.02
CA ALA A 70 -2.29 5.51 52.32
C ALA A 70 -1.42 4.24 52.50
N ILE A 71 -1.94 3.08 52.11
CA ILE A 71 -1.18 1.82 52.23
C ILE A 71 -0.04 1.81 51.19
N TYR A 72 -0.31 2.22 49.94
CA TYR A 72 0.67 2.24 48.85
C TYR A 72 1.87 3.15 49.17
N SER A 73 1.62 4.33 49.81
CA SER A 73 2.67 5.29 50.15
C SER A 73 3.59 4.79 51.27
N ILE A 74 3.13 3.87 52.15
CA ILE A 74 3.96 3.23 53.16
C ILE A 74 4.90 2.19 52.58
N GLY A 75 4.54 1.60 51.41
CA GLY A 75 5.36 0.63 50.67
C GLY A 75 5.41 -0.77 51.30
N ASP A 76 4.64 -1.04 52.35
CA ASP A 76 4.55 -2.35 53.02
C ASP A 76 3.08 -2.69 53.33
N SER A 77 2.64 -3.87 52.92
CA SER A 77 1.26 -4.36 53.04
C SER A 77 1.10 -5.37 54.19
N ASN A 78 1.65 -5.07 55.33
CA ASN A 78 1.51 -5.92 56.53
C ASN A 78 0.28 -5.55 57.37
N GLU A 79 -0.08 -6.41 58.36
CA GLU A 79 -1.23 -6.25 59.26
C GLU A 79 -1.19 -4.88 60.00
N GLN A 80 -0.01 -4.45 60.40
CA GLN A 80 0.19 -3.20 61.13
C GLN A 80 -0.17 -1.99 60.24
N THR A 81 0.27 -2.01 58.99
CA THR A 81 -0.02 -0.94 58.01
C THR A 81 -1.52 -0.82 57.77
N TYR A 82 -2.23 -1.94 57.57
CA TYR A 82 -3.69 -1.93 57.39
C TYR A 82 -4.41 -1.40 58.64
N LYS A 83 -3.99 -1.81 59.85
CA LYS A 83 -4.57 -1.31 61.10
C LYS A 83 -4.34 0.18 61.29
N MET A 84 -3.13 0.68 61.01
CA MET A 84 -2.82 2.11 61.07
C MET A 84 -3.65 2.90 60.08
N ALA A 85 -3.66 2.50 58.79
CA ALA A 85 -4.45 3.17 57.76
C ALA A 85 -5.95 3.21 58.12
N TYR A 86 -6.48 2.12 58.65
CA TYR A 86 -7.88 2.06 59.10
C TYR A 86 -8.17 2.99 60.30
N GLN A 87 -7.27 3.10 61.24
CA GLN A 87 -7.42 4.03 62.38
C GLN A 87 -7.35 5.48 61.91
N MET A 88 -6.45 5.80 60.97
CA MET A 88 -6.38 7.12 60.36
C MET A 88 -7.68 7.45 59.60
N ALA A 89 -8.18 6.53 58.80
CA ALA A 89 -9.44 6.67 58.07
C ALA A 89 -10.60 6.99 59.03
N LYS A 90 -10.73 6.22 60.11
CA LYS A 90 -11.76 6.47 61.15
C LYS A 90 -11.61 7.79 61.92
N THR A 91 -10.40 8.31 61.95
CA THR A 91 -10.17 9.62 62.60
C THR A 91 -10.65 10.76 61.67
N LEU A 92 -10.46 10.58 60.36
CA LEU A 92 -10.89 11.54 59.35
C LEU A 92 -12.40 11.46 59.07
N ASP A 93 -12.93 10.25 58.98
CA ASP A 93 -14.37 10.01 58.76
C ASP A 93 -14.86 8.83 59.63
N LYS A 94 -15.67 9.16 60.67
CA LYS A 94 -16.22 8.19 61.63
C LYS A 94 -17.19 7.19 61.00
N THR A 95 -17.68 7.46 59.79
CA THR A 95 -18.61 6.58 59.03
C THR A 95 -17.88 5.43 58.35
N ILE A 96 -16.56 5.47 58.23
CA ILE A 96 -15.76 4.42 57.59
C ILE A 96 -15.90 3.11 58.38
N THR A 97 -16.25 2.08 57.64
CA THR A 97 -16.29 0.68 58.09
C THR A 97 -15.50 -0.19 57.12
N SER A 98 -15.05 -1.36 57.58
CA SER A 98 -14.40 -2.32 56.68
C SER A 98 -15.31 -2.75 55.54
N GLN A 99 -16.63 -2.88 55.80
CA GLN A 99 -17.61 -3.24 54.79
C GLN A 99 -17.73 -2.13 53.74
N LYS A 100 -17.75 -0.84 54.14
CA LYS A 100 -17.77 0.28 53.20
C LYS A 100 -16.53 0.24 52.30
N LEU A 101 -15.34 0.12 52.90
CA LEU A 101 -14.09 0.07 52.13
C LEU A 101 -14.05 -1.12 51.12
N MET A 102 -14.59 -2.29 51.51
CA MET A 102 -14.68 -3.42 50.60
C MET A 102 -15.67 -3.15 49.48
N ASN A 103 -16.83 -2.57 49.73
CA ASN A 103 -17.79 -2.23 48.68
C ASN A 103 -17.23 -1.16 47.73
N ASP A 104 -16.53 -0.15 48.29
CA ASP A 104 -15.87 0.86 47.47
C ASP A 104 -14.75 0.23 46.63
N ALA A 105 -13.97 -0.73 47.15
CA ALA A 105 -12.97 -1.49 46.39
C ALA A 105 -13.59 -2.23 45.20
N GLU A 106 -14.71 -2.89 45.40
CA GLU A 106 -15.42 -3.57 44.30
C GLU A 106 -15.87 -2.60 43.19
N PHE A 107 -16.28 -1.38 43.58
CA PHE A 107 -16.58 -0.32 42.60
C PHE A 107 -15.36 0.00 41.71
N TYR A 108 -14.19 0.26 42.32
CA TYR A 108 -12.96 0.57 41.56
C TYR A 108 -12.50 -0.61 40.71
N ILE A 109 -12.54 -1.85 41.23
CA ILE A 109 -12.21 -3.06 40.50
C ILE A 109 -13.16 -3.24 39.29
N SER A 110 -14.45 -3.00 39.47
CA SER A 110 -15.43 -3.05 38.38
C SER A 110 -15.12 -2.03 37.30
N LYS A 111 -14.73 -0.81 37.65
CA LYS A 111 -14.34 0.23 36.72
C LYS A 111 -13.09 -0.14 35.93
N ILE A 112 -12.07 -0.72 36.54
CA ILE A 112 -10.89 -1.24 35.86
C ILE A 112 -11.28 -2.33 34.84
N ASN A 113 -12.14 -3.25 35.24
CA ASN A 113 -12.59 -4.32 34.33
C ASN A 113 -13.44 -3.80 33.17
N GLU A 114 -14.25 -2.76 33.39
CA GLU A 114 -15.00 -2.09 32.32
C GLU A 114 -14.05 -1.47 31.29
N VAL A 115 -13.06 -0.70 31.74
CA VAL A 115 -12.04 -0.09 30.89
C VAL A 115 -11.24 -1.16 30.13
N TYR A 116 -10.80 -2.21 30.83
CA TYR A 116 -10.12 -3.35 30.19
C TYR A 116 -10.94 -3.95 29.04
N SER A 117 -12.23 -4.19 29.29
CA SER A 117 -13.14 -4.77 28.28
C SER A 117 -13.27 -3.86 27.04
N GLN A 118 -13.35 -2.55 27.25
CA GLN A 118 -13.39 -1.57 26.17
C GLN A 118 -12.09 -1.57 25.36
N TYR A 119 -10.94 -1.57 26.03
CA TYR A 119 -9.63 -1.65 25.35
C TYR A 119 -9.48 -2.91 24.51
N VAL A 120 -9.84 -4.07 25.07
CA VAL A 120 -9.78 -5.34 24.34
C VAL A 120 -10.68 -5.30 23.10
N THR A 121 -11.89 -4.78 23.25
CA THR A 121 -12.85 -4.69 22.14
C THR A 121 -12.32 -3.76 21.03
N GLN A 122 -11.89 -2.56 21.39
CA GLN A 122 -11.34 -1.59 20.42
C GLN A 122 -10.05 -2.10 19.78
N GLY A 123 -9.16 -2.70 20.56
CA GLY A 123 -7.92 -3.29 20.06
C GLY A 123 -8.19 -4.39 19.04
N GLN A 124 -9.14 -5.27 19.33
CA GLN A 124 -9.52 -6.35 18.40
C GLN A 124 -10.15 -5.80 17.12
N GLN A 125 -11.00 -4.78 17.22
CA GLN A 125 -11.59 -4.12 16.04
C GLN A 125 -10.52 -3.47 15.15
N LYS A 126 -9.57 -2.73 15.76
CA LYS A 126 -8.44 -2.12 15.03
C LYS A 126 -7.56 -3.19 14.36
N LEU A 127 -7.29 -4.30 15.06
CA LEU A 127 -6.51 -5.42 14.51
C LEU A 127 -7.20 -6.07 13.31
N ASN A 128 -8.50 -6.32 13.42
CA ASN A 128 -9.30 -6.90 12.33
C ASN A 128 -9.32 -5.97 11.11
N ALA A 129 -9.58 -4.68 11.31
CA ALA A 129 -9.57 -3.69 10.23
C ALA A 129 -8.20 -3.60 9.53
N LEU A 130 -7.11 -3.69 10.29
CA LEU A 130 -5.76 -3.71 9.74
C LEU A 130 -5.48 -4.99 8.91
N GLN A 131 -5.97 -6.14 9.38
CA GLN A 131 -5.85 -7.42 8.65
C GLN A 131 -6.64 -7.40 7.35
N GLU A 132 -7.87 -6.87 7.37
CA GLU A 132 -8.70 -6.70 6.17
C GLU A 132 -8.03 -5.77 5.15
N LYS A 133 -7.54 -4.60 5.61
CA LYS A 133 -6.80 -3.66 4.76
C LYS A 133 -5.59 -4.32 4.12
N LYS A 134 -4.77 -5.02 4.93
CA LYS A 134 -3.58 -5.74 4.46
C LYS A 134 -3.94 -6.82 3.43
N SER A 135 -5.02 -7.57 3.66
CA SER A 135 -5.50 -8.58 2.73
C SER A 135 -5.98 -7.96 1.41
N GLY A 136 -6.77 -6.90 1.48
CA GLY A 136 -7.25 -6.16 0.31
C GLY A 136 -6.12 -5.59 -0.54
N GLU A 137 -5.11 -4.97 0.09
CA GLU A 137 -3.94 -4.45 -0.60
C GLU A 137 -3.13 -5.57 -1.29
N LYS A 138 -2.96 -6.72 -0.63
CA LYS A 138 -2.30 -7.88 -1.25
C LYS A 138 -3.03 -8.39 -2.48
N ILE A 139 -4.35 -8.56 -2.39
CA ILE A 139 -5.18 -9.02 -3.52
C ILE A 139 -5.08 -8.03 -4.68
N LYS A 140 -5.19 -6.74 -4.41
CA LYS A 140 -5.08 -5.68 -5.41
C LYS A 140 -3.72 -5.72 -6.12
N LEU A 141 -2.62 -5.72 -5.36
CA LEU A 141 -1.26 -5.75 -5.93
C LEU A 141 -0.99 -7.03 -6.72
N THR A 142 -1.48 -8.18 -6.26
CA THR A 142 -1.36 -9.43 -7.01
C THR A 142 -2.08 -9.32 -8.36
N GLY A 143 -3.31 -8.79 -8.38
CA GLY A 143 -4.05 -8.59 -9.62
C GLY A 143 -3.35 -7.60 -10.60
N GLU A 144 -2.78 -6.52 -10.08
CA GLU A 144 -1.99 -5.58 -10.89
C GLU A 144 -0.72 -6.22 -11.48
N ILE A 145 -0.03 -7.05 -10.70
CA ILE A 145 1.15 -7.83 -11.18
C ILE A 145 0.75 -8.80 -12.28
N ASP A 146 -0.34 -9.54 -12.12
CA ASP A 146 -0.82 -10.50 -13.11
C ASP A 146 -1.22 -9.80 -14.42
N GLN A 147 -1.92 -8.67 -14.33
CA GLN A 147 -2.26 -7.87 -15.52
C GLN A 147 -1.02 -7.34 -16.23
N ALA A 148 -0.03 -6.85 -15.46
CA ALA A 148 1.23 -6.38 -16.03
C ALA A 148 2.00 -7.54 -16.70
N ALA A 149 2.03 -8.72 -16.09
CA ALA A 149 2.65 -9.91 -16.68
C ALA A 149 2.01 -10.34 -18.00
N MET A 150 0.66 -10.35 -18.06
CA MET A 150 -0.07 -10.64 -19.28
C MET A 150 0.24 -9.61 -20.39
N ARG A 151 0.28 -8.32 -20.04
CA ARG A 151 0.63 -7.26 -20.98
C ARG A 151 2.05 -7.40 -21.51
N VAL A 152 3.00 -7.76 -20.66
CA VAL A 152 4.39 -8.05 -21.09
C VAL A 152 4.45 -9.23 -22.05
N ALA A 153 3.71 -10.31 -21.79
CA ALA A 153 3.64 -11.46 -22.67
C ALA A 153 3.05 -11.09 -24.06
N HIS A 154 1.98 -10.30 -24.08
CA HIS A 154 1.38 -9.81 -25.34
C HIS A 154 2.36 -8.95 -26.15
N LEU A 155 3.01 -7.96 -25.49
CA LEU A 155 4.00 -7.11 -26.16
C LEU A 155 5.20 -7.88 -26.72
N ARG A 156 5.65 -8.94 -26.04
CA ARG A 156 6.70 -9.83 -26.56
C ARG A 156 6.27 -10.58 -27.81
N SER A 157 5.03 -11.07 -27.85
CA SER A 157 4.48 -11.72 -29.05
C SER A 157 4.36 -10.74 -30.22
N GLU A 158 3.87 -9.52 -29.98
CA GLU A 158 3.78 -8.47 -30.99
C GLU A 158 5.16 -8.06 -31.52
N LEU A 159 6.14 -7.93 -30.65
CA LEU A 159 7.53 -7.65 -31.03
C LEU A 159 8.08 -8.73 -31.98
N GLN A 160 7.87 -10.00 -31.63
CA GLN A 160 8.33 -11.13 -32.48
C GLN A 160 7.69 -11.12 -33.84
N GLN A 161 6.40 -10.76 -33.94
CA GLN A 161 5.71 -10.61 -35.24
C GLN A 161 6.34 -9.48 -36.07
N LEU A 162 6.55 -8.32 -35.49
CA LEU A 162 7.16 -7.17 -36.16
C LEU A 162 8.59 -7.46 -36.62
N GLU A 163 9.39 -8.14 -35.82
CA GLU A 163 10.75 -8.60 -36.21
C GLU A 163 10.71 -9.54 -37.42
N SER A 164 9.74 -10.46 -37.46
CA SER A 164 9.52 -11.35 -38.60
C SER A 164 9.12 -10.56 -39.87
N GLU A 165 8.19 -9.62 -39.73
CA GLU A 165 7.79 -8.76 -40.85
C GLU A 165 8.94 -7.91 -41.38
N ILE A 166 9.74 -7.33 -40.51
CA ILE A 166 10.93 -6.55 -40.90
C ILE A 166 11.89 -7.44 -41.72
N THR A 167 12.12 -8.67 -41.24
CA THR A 167 12.99 -9.61 -41.92
C THR A 167 12.45 -9.95 -43.33
N GLN A 168 11.15 -10.22 -43.48
CA GLN A 168 10.51 -10.46 -44.75
C GLN A 168 10.63 -9.25 -45.68
N LYS A 169 10.33 -8.05 -45.22
CA LYS A 169 10.44 -6.81 -45.99
C LYS A 169 11.87 -6.53 -46.46
N ARG A 170 12.88 -6.79 -45.60
CA ARG A 170 14.30 -6.66 -45.96
C ARG A 170 14.68 -7.65 -47.06
N ASN A 171 14.20 -8.90 -47.00
CA ASN A 171 14.45 -9.89 -48.03
C ASN A 171 13.82 -9.51 -49.39
N VAL A 172 12.61 -8.93 -49.39
CA VAL A 172 11.96 -8.40 -50.58
C VAL A 172 12.75 -7.22 -51.14
N LEU A 173 13.15 -6.28 -50.29
CA LEU A 173 13.93 -5.10 -50.65
C LEU A 173 15.27 -5.49 -51.31
N ALA A 174 15.97 -6.48 -50.76
CA ALA A 174 17.24 -6.97 -51.32
C ALA A 174 17.11 -7.58 -52.71
N LYS A 175 15.92 -8.06 -53.11
CA LYS A 175 15.64 -8.68 -54.40
C LYS A 175 14.93 -7.75 -55.40
N ILE A 176 14.63 -6.51 -55.00
CA ILE A 176 13.84 -5.60 -55.84
C ILE A 176 14.55 -5.27 -57.16
N ASP A 177 15.86 -4.99 -57.07
CA ASP A 177 16.66 -4.66 -58.24
C ASP A 177 16.76 -5.84 -59.22
N GLU A 178 16.94 -7.07 -58.71
CA GLU A 178 16.94 -8.29 -59.51
C GLU A 178 15.61 -8.50 -60.22
N GLY A 179 14.48 -8.22 -59.55
CA GLY A 179 13.15 -8.35 -60.11
C GLY A 179 12.84 -7.38 -61.26
N PHE A 180 13.35 -6.17 -61.21
CA PHE A 180 13.15 -5.13 -62.21
C PHE A 180 14.21 -5.13 -63.35
N TYR A 181 15.39 -5.70 -63.09
CA TYR A 181 16.51 -5.71 -64.05
C TYR A 181 16.11 -6.23 -65.46
N PRO A 182 15.38 -7.32 -65.63
CA PRO A 182 14.98 -7.79 -66.98
C PRO A 182 14.13 -6.77 -67.77
N GLN A 183 13.23 -6.09 -67.07
CA GLN A 183 12.37 -5.06 -67.66
C GLN A 183 13.16 -3.83 -68.05
N GLU A 184 14.03 -3.35 -67.16
CA GLU A 184 14.93 -2.22 -67.46
C GLU A 184 15.84 -2.56 -68.69
N LYS A 185 16.43 -3.74 -68.69
CA LYS A 185 17.26 -4.21 -69.83
C LYS A 185 16.48 -4.19 -71.09
N ALA A 186 15.28 -4.78 -71.17
CA ALA A 186 14.44 -4.81 -72.35
C ALA A 186 14.06 -3.41 -72.87
N ILE A 187 13.79 -2.45 -71.92
CA ILE A 187 13.50 -1.07 -72.31
C ILE A 187 14.75 -0.39 -72.89
N ARG A 188 15.92 -0.54 -72.26
CA ARG A 188 17.20 0.01 -72.81
C ARG A 188 17.54 -0.53 -74.11
N GLU A 189 17.37 -1.84 -74.37
CA GLU A 189 17.58 -2.46 -75.71
C GLU A 189 16.66 -1.88 -76.78
N LYS A 190 15.36 -1.71 -76.46
CA LYS A 190 14.40 -1.06 -77.35
C LYS A 190 14.74 0.39 -77.70
N LEU A 191 15.15 1.15 -76.68
CA LEU A 191 15.57 2.54 -76.88
C LEU A 191 16.80 2.63 -77.78
N ASN A 192 17.80 1.78 -77.55
CA ASN A 192 19.00 1.73 -78.41
C ASN A 192 18.69 1.33 -79.85
N ALA A 193 17.85 0.28 -80.03
CA ALA A 193 17.39 -0.13 -81.32
C ALA A 193 16.62 0.98 -82.07
N ASN A 194 15.78 1.73 -81.39
CA ASN A 194 15.07 2.88 -81.96
C ASN A 194 16.01 4.00 -82.38
N ASP A 195 17.06 4.32 -81.60
CA ASP A 195 18.05 5.33 -81.99
C ASP A 195 18.86 4.90 -83.20
N MET A 196 19.26 3.63 -83.24
CA MET A 196 19.94 3.08 -84.41
C MET A 196 19.06 3.12 -85.68
N ALA A 197 17.78 2.70 -85.54
CA ALA A 197 16.84 2.77 -86.61
C ALA A 197 16.62 4.21 -87.14
N ARG A 198 16.49 5.17 -86.21
CA ARG A 198 16.38 6.58 -86.54
C ARG A 198 17.58 7.07 -87.33
N LYS A 199 18.80 6.80 -86.87
CA LYS A 199 20.07 7.22 -87.58
C LYS A 199 20.11 6.61 -88.98
N THR A 200 19.89 5.31 -89.05
CA THR A 200 19.90 4.62 -90.37
C THR A 200 18.86 5.21 -91.37
N SER A 201 17.66 5.53 -90.89
CA SER A 201 16.62 6.15 -91.71
C SER A 201 17.00 7.56 -92.18
N ILE A 202 17.60 8.37 -91.31
CA ILE A 202 18.06 9.72 -91.64
C ILE A 202 19.17 9.62 -92.68
N ASP A 203 20.15 8.74 -92.51
CA ASP A 203 21.25 8.54 -93.45
C ASP A 203 20.75 8.14 -94.82
N LYS A 204 19.75 7.21 -94.95
CA LYS A 204 19.11 6.85 -96.20
C LYS A 204 18.41 8.04 -96.84
N LEU A 205 17.67 8.84 -96.10
CA LEU A 205 17.00 10.02 -96.62
C LEU A 205 17.98 11.07 -97.09
N ASN A 206 19.10 11.32 -96.35
CA ASN A 206 20.15 12.21 -96.79
C ASN A 206 20.85 11.73 -98.10
N MET A 207 21.11 10.42 -98.19
CA MET A 207 21.69 9.86 -99.43
C MET A 207 20.77 10.11 -100.62
N ILE A 208 19.45 9.91 -100.53
CA ILE A 208 18.50 10.22 -101.54
C ILE A 208 18.46 11.72 -101.89
N LYS A 209 18.45 12.57 -100.86
CA LYS A 209 18.47 14.01 -101.01
C LYS A 209 19.72 14.49 -101.74
N ASP A 210 20.89 13.96 -101.40
CA ASP A 210 22.14 14.26 -102.09
C ASP A 210 22.12 13.75 -103.57
N GLY A 211 21.55 12.63 -103.81
CA GLY A 211 21.30 12.10 -105.22
C GLY A 211 20.41 13.02 -106.04
N ILE A 212 19.33 13.53 -105.42
CA ILE A 212 18.47 14.52 -106.07
C ILE A 212 19.25 15.77 -106.46
N MET A 213 20.04 16.30 -105.51
CA MET A 213 20.85 17.49 -105.76
C MET A 213 21.87 17.26 -106.90
N ARG A 214 22.45 16.09 -107.03
CA ARG A 214 23.46 15.77 -108.07
C ARG A 214 22.90 15.44 -109.40
N PHE A 215 21.79 14.73 -109.51
CA PHE A 215 21.35 14.13 -110.70
C PHE A 215 20.04 14.70 -111.30
N VAL A 216 19.22 15.39 -110.48
CA VAL A 216 18.00 16.04 -110.92
C VAL A 216 18.24 17.52 -111.14
N LYS A 217 18.63 17.89 -112.33
CA LYS A 217 18.79 19.30 -112.80
C LYS A 217 17.44 19.72 -113.36
N GLY A 218 16.81 20.68 -112.74
CA GLY A 218 15.66 21.35 -113.31
C GLY A 218 16.05 22.34 -114.39
#